data_9c781799f5eba654c82a97138f67f08a
#
_entry.id   9c781799f5eba654c82a97138f67f08a
#
_cell.length_a   1.000
_cell.length_b   1.000
_cell.length_c   1.000
_cell.angle_alpha   90.00
_cell.angle_beta   90.00
_cell.angle_gamma   90.00
#
_symmetry.space_group_name_H-M   'P 1'
#
loop_
_entity.id
_entity.type
_entity.pdbx_description
1 polymer ?
#
loop_
_entity_poly.entity_id
_entity_poly.type
_entity_poly.pdbx_seq_one_letter_code
_entity_poly.pdbx_strand_id
1 'polypeptide(L)'
;MTLIFSFSSQNADASSKTSGSVIESVAVFFYPGFSDMTETQQNEIIGGFQTVARKTAHFTIYAVLGALAFLSVVSYRGLKYKIRIFISAGICLFYAASDEFHQLFVAGRSGEIRDVCIDFCGSLLAITVLAILSRSIKRIYKIIRTAD
;
A
#
# COMPACT_ATOMS: atom_id res chain seq x y z
N MET A 1 -7.16 -1.93 11.27
CA MET A 1 -8.23 -1.84 10.27
C MET A 1 -8.85 -0.46 10.22
N THR A 2 -9.20 0.15 11.35
CA THR A 2 -9.69 1.54 11.44
C THR A 2 -8.73 2.57 10.83
N LEU A 3 -7.42 2.36 10.88
CA LEU A 3 -6.44 3.29 10.33
C LEU A 3 -6.52 3.43 8.81
N ILE A 4 -6.70 2.33 8.06
CA ILE A 4 -6.80 2.37 6.60
C ILE A 4 -8.03 3.18 6.21
N PHE A 5 -9.18 2.89 6.79
CA PHE A 5 -10.42 3.65 6.55
C PHE A 5 -10.31 5.11 6.99
N SER A 6 -9.59 5.41 8.09
CA SER A 6 -9.39 6.78 8.54
C SER A 6 -8.53 7.60 7.57
N PHE A 7 -7.46 7.01 7.01
CA PHE A 7 -6.64 7.66 5.98
C PHE A 7 -7.38 7.75 4.64
N SER A 8 -8.12 6.72 4.28
CA SER A 8 -8.92 6.67 3.04
C SER A 8 -10.10 7.65 3.07
N SER A 9 -10.65 7.95 4.25
CA SER A 9 -11.80 8.89 4.40
C SER A 9 -11.40 10.36 4.45
N GLN A 10 -10.12 10.71 4.47
CA GLN A 10 -9.70 12.12 4.42
C GLN A 10 -10.07 12.72 3.06
N ASN A 11 -10.79 13.85 3.09
CA ASN A 11 -11.09 14.64 1.90
C ASN A 11 -9.79 15.02 1.18
N ALA A 12 -9.84 15.09 -0.17
CA ALA A 12 -8.69 15.49 -0.99
C ALA A 12 -8.05 16.79 -0.49
N ASP A 13 -8.84 17.77 -0.08
CA ASP A 13 -8.39 19.07 0.44
C ASP A 13 -7.67 18.98 1.79
N ALA A 14 -8.14 18.10 2.70
CA ALA A 14 -7.51 17.91 3.99
C ALA A 14 -6.15 17.18 3.85
N SER A 15 -6.08 16.19 2.96
CA SER A 15 -4.85 15.49 2.62
C SER A 15 -3.82 16.43 1.96
N SER A 16 -4.29 17.34 1.10
CA SER A 16 -3.45 18.35 0.44
C SER A 16 -2.83 19.33 1.43
N LYS A 17 -3.60 19.80 2.41
CA LYS A 17 -3.12 20.74 3.42
C LYS A 17 -2.07 20.14 4.35
N THR A 18 -2.23 18.88 4.72
CA THR A 18 -1.30 18.19 5.63
C THR A 18 0.06 17.89 4.97
N SER A 19 0.07 17.66 3.65
CA SER A 19 1.29 17.34 2.90
C SER A 19 1.86 18.54 2.13
N GLY A 20 1.17 19.68 2.11
CA GLY A 20 1.43 20.78 1.19
C GLY A 20 2.86 21.31 1.27
N SER A 21 3.34 21.66 2.46
CA SER A 21 4.69 22.25 2.65
C SER A 21 5.82 21.27 2.30
N VAL A 22 5.64 19.98 2.58
CA VAL A 22 6.63 18.95 2.26
C VAL A 22 6.67 18.73 0.74
N ILE A 23 5.51 18.63 0.12
CA ILE A 23 5.41 18.41 -1.33
C ILE A 23 5.93 19.61 -2.12
N GLU A 24 5.66 20.83 -1.65
CA GLU A 24 6.21 22.05 -2.23
C GLU A 24 7.74 22.06 -2.17
N SER A 25 8.31 21.71 -1.01
CA SER A 25 9.77 21.59 -0.85
C SER A 25 10.37 20.54 -1.82
N VAL A 26 9.69 19.42 -2.01
CA VAL A 26 10.08 18.38 -2.95
C VAL A 26 9.96 18.89 -4.40
N ALA A 27 8.90 19.60 -4.74
CA ALA A 27 8.70 20.18 -6.07
C ALA A 27 9.81 21.20 -6.41
N VAL A 28 10.15 22.09 -5.49
CA VAL A 28 11.26 23.04 -5.65
C VAL A 28 12.59 22.32 -5.90
N PHE A 29 12.84 21.21 -5.19
CA PHE A 29 14.07 20.44 -5.34
C PHE A 29 14.18 19.74 -6.71
N PHE A 30 13.07 19.17 -7.22
CA PHE A 30 13.07 18.39 -8.47
C PHE A 30 12.82 19.23 -9.73
N TYR A 31 12.25 20.44 -9.62
CA TYR A 31 11.94 21.32 -10.74
C TYR A 31 12.69 22.63 -10.63
N PRO A 32 13.88 22.78 -11.25
CA PRO A 32 14.58 24.06 -11.34
C PRO A 32 13.68 25.10 -12.00
N GLY A 33 13.48 26.25 -11.36
CA GLY A 33 12.58 27.30 -11.84
C GLY A 33 11.12 27.15 -11.41
N PHE A 34 10.79 26.23 -10.49
CA PHE A 34 9.44 26.06 -9.95
C PHE A 34 8.85 27.40 -9.44
N SER A 35 9.68 28.22 -8.76
CA SER A 35 9.26 29.51 -8.21
C SER A 35 8.92 30.57 -9.29
N ASP A 36 9.40 30.39 -10.52
CA ASP A 36 9.14 31.30 -11.65
C ASP A 36 7.93 30.87 -12.49
N MET A 37 7.33 29.73 -12.17
CA MET A 37 6.16 29.22 -12.86
C MET A 37 4.88 29.93 -12.43
N THR A 38 3.87 29.90 -13.29
CA THR A 38 2.54 30.39 -12.95
C THR A 38 1.89 29.52 -11.87
N GLU A 39 1.01 30.11 -11.05
CA GLU A 39 0.29 29.37 -10.00
C GLU A 39 -0.43 28.13 -10.55
N THR A 40 -0.95 28.17 -11.77
CA THR A 40 -1.60 27.04 -12.42
C THR A 40 -0.61 25.89 -12.66
N GLN A 41 0.58 26.19 -13.15
CA GLN A 41 1.62 25.20 -13.42
C GLN A 41 2.16 24.60 -12.09
N GLN A 42 2.37 25.43 -11.08
CA GLN A 42 2.79 24.97 -9.75
C GLN A 42 1.75 24.03 -9.15
N ASN A 43 0.47 24.36 -9.23
CA ASN A 43 -0.63 23.54 -8.71
C ASN A 43 -0.77 22.20 -9.45
N GLU A 44 -0.53 22.16 -10.76
CA GLU A 44 -0.53 20.94 -11.54
C GLU A 44 0.60 19.99 -11.11
N ILE A 45 1.83 20.52 -10.94
CA ILE A 45 2.99 19.75 -10.46
C ILE A 45 2.75 19.24 -9.04
N ILE A 46 2.27 20.10 -8.12
CA ILE A 46 1.95 19.72 -6.75
C ILE A 46 0.89 18.62 -6.72
N GLY A 47 -0.17 18.75 -7.52
CA GLY A 47 -1.24 17.75 -7.65
C GLY A 47 -0.73 16.40 -8.13
N GLY A 48 0.23 16.40 -9.06
CA GLY A 48 0.93 15.19 -9.50
C GLY A 48 1.70 14.49 -8.36
N PHE A 49 2.51 15.24 -7.62
CA PHE A 49 3.24 14.71 -6.46
C PHE A 49 2.31 14.20 -5.36
N GLN A 50 1.23 14.91 -5.07
CA GLN A 50 0.23 14.48 -4.09
C GLN A 50 -0.40 13.15 -4.48
N THR A 51 -0.72 12.97 -5.77
CA THR A 51 -1.28 11.73 -6.29
C THR A 51 -0.30 10.57 -6.13
N VAL A 52 0.98 10.77 -6.49
CA VAL A 52 2.02 9.74 -6.33
C VAL A 52 2.24 9.42 -4.86
N ALA A 53 2.34 10.42 -3.99
CA ALA A 53 2.52 10.23 -2.55
C ALA A 53 1.36 9.42 -1.95
N ARG A 54 0.11 9.75 -2.29
CA ARG A 54 -1.07 9.02 -1.85
C ARG A 54 -1.03 7.55 -2.31
N LYS A 55 -0.77 7.29 -3.59
CA LYS A 55 -0.71 5.92 -4.13
C LYS A 55 0.43 5.11 -3.50
N THR A 56 1.57 5.73 -3.25
CA THR A 56 2.70 5.09 -2.55
C THR A 56 2.35 4.77 -1.09
N ALA A 57 1.66 5.67 -0.39
CA ALA A 57 1.20 5.43 0.96
C ALA A 57 0.20 4.26 1.02
N HIS A 58 -0.77 4.21 0.12
CA HIS A 58 -1.72 3.09 0.00
C HIS A 58 -0.98 1.77 -0.28
N PHE A 59 -0.13 1.73 -1.29
CA PHE A 59 0.69 0.55 -1.59
C PHE A 59 1.46 0.04 -0.37
N THR A 60 2.08 0.97 0.39
CA THR A 60 2.87 0.62 1.58
C THR A 60 1.99 0.07 2.71
N ILE A 61 0.86 0.71 2.99
CA ILE A 61 -0.09 0.26 4.01
C ILE A 61 -0.65 -1.12 3.67
N TYR A 62 -0.97 -1.35 2.40
CA TYR A 62 -1.44 -2.65 1.94
C TYR A 62 -0.33 -3.71 1.92
N ALA A 63 0.94 -3.34 1.71
CA ALA A 63 2.05 -4.26 1.92
C ALA A 63 2.16 -4.70 3.39
N VAL A 64 1.98 -3.78 4.33
CA VAL A 64 1.91 -4.12 5.77
C VAL A 64 0.71 -5.02 6.06
N LEU A 65 -0.47 -4.73 5.50
CA LEU A 65 -1.65 -5.59 5.65
C LEU A 65 -1.39 -7.00 5.11
N GLY A 66 -0.78 -7.12 3.94
CA GLY A 66 -0.40 -8.40 3.34
C GLY A 66 0.57 -9.21 4.21
N ALA A 67 1.57 -8.52 4.80
CA ALA A 67 2.50 -9.14 5.74
C ALA A 67 1.78 -9.67 6.99
N LEU A 68 0.92 -8.86 7.60
CA LEU A 68 0.17 -9.26 8.80
C LEU A 68 -0.83 -10.38 8.50
N ALA A 69 -1.55 -10.32 7.39
CA ALA A 69 -2.47 -11.37 6.95
C ALA A 69 -1.73 -12.69 6.74
N PHE A 70 -0.57 -12.67 6.06
CA PHE A 70 0.23 -13.86 5.83
C PHE A 70 0.77 -14.45 7.14
N LEU A 71 1.33 -13.64 8.03
CA LEU A 71 1.86 -14.09 9.32
C LEU A 71 0.75 -14.69 10.19
N SER A 72 -0.44 -14.11 10.19
CA SER A 72 -1.60 -14.63 10.92
C SER A 72 -2.04 -16.00 10.39
N VAL A 73 -2.19 -16.13 9.06
CA VAL A 73 -2.67 -17.36 8.44
C VAL A 73 -1.59 -18.46 8.46
N VAL A 74 -0.29 -18.11 8.33
CA VAL A 74 0.80 -19.08 8.35
C VAL A 74 0.97 -19.73 9.73
N SER A 75 0.56 -19.07 10.79
CA SER A 75 0.58 -19.59 12.15
C SER A 75 -0.43 -20.74 12.36
N TYR A 76 -1.49 -20.80 11.54
CA TYR A 76 -2.48 -21.88 11.63
C TYR A 76 -2.00 -23.16 10.94
N ARG A 77 -1.76 -24.22 11.75
CA ARG A 77 -1.14 -25.47 11.28
C ARG A 77 -2.05 -26.39 10.44
N GLY A 78 -3.36 -26.20 10.50
CA GLY A 78 -4.36 -27.07 9.84
C GLY A 78 -4.48 -26.93 8.31
N LEU A 79 -3.79 -25.96 7.68
CA LEU A 79 -3.91 -25.69 6.25
C LEU A 79 -2.63 -25.99 5.48
N LYS A 80 -2.80 -26.46 4.23
CA LYS A 80 -1.67 -26.60 3.30
C LYS A 80 -1.06 -25.22 2.99
N TYR A 81 0.25 -25.16 2.82
CA TYR A 81 0.98 -23.90 2.64
C TYR A 81 0.45 -23.03 1.49
N LYS A 82 0.13 -23.63 0.33
CA LYS A 82 -0.44 -22.90 -0.80
C LYS A 82 -1.78 -22.25 -0.44
N ILE A 83 -2.64 -22.98 0.28
CA ILE A 83 -3.95 -22.48 0.71
C ILE A 83 -3.79 -21.26 1.62
N ARG A 84 -2.78 -21.23 2.50
CA ARG A 84 -2.49 -20.07 3.36
C ARG A 84 -2.17 -18.82 2.55
N ILE A 85 -1.38 -18.96 1.47
CA ILE A 85 -1.07 -17.85 0.57
C ILE A 85 -2.34 -17.32 -0.08
N PHE A 86 -3.19 -18.23 -0.63
CA PHE A 86 -4.44 -17.84 -1.28
C PHE A 86 -5.42 -17.16 -0.32
N ILE A 87 -5.54 -17.65 0.91
CA ILE A 87 -6.40 -17.02 1.92
C ILE A 87 -5.88 -15.63 2.26
N SER A 88 -4.57 -15.46 2.50
CA SER A 88 -3.99 -14.16 2.79
C SER A 88 -4.21 -13.17 1.64
N ALA A 89 -4.00 -13.60 0.41
CA ALA A 89 -4.25 -12.78 -0.77
C ALA A 89 -5.74 -12.42 -0.92
N GLY A 90 -6.63 -13.38 -0.70
CA GLY A 90 -8.08 -13.17 -0.76
C GLY A 90 -8.56 -12.14 0.27
N ILE A 91 -8.05 -12.20 1.50
CA ILE A 91 -8.34 -11.20 2.54
C ILE A 91 -7.91 -9.81 2.08
N CYS A 92 -6.70 -9.67 1.53
CA CYS A 92 -6.19 -8.38 1.08
C CYS A 92 -6.97 -7.83 -0.11
N LEU A 93 -7.32 -8.68 -1.08
CA LEU A 93 -8.14 -8.28 -2.23
C LEU A 93 -9.52 -7.80 -1.80
N PHE A 94 -10.18 -8.54 -0.91
CA PHE A 94 -11.48 -8.14 -0.37
C PHE A 94 -11.39 -6.79 0.35
N TYR A 95 -10.31 -6.58 1.09
CA TYR A 95 -10.07 -5.31 1.78
C TYR A 95 -9.85 -4.15 0.82
N ALA A 96 -9.00 -4.34 -0.21
CA ALA A 96 -8.74 -3.33 -1.24
C ALA A 96 -10.03 -2.95 -1.99
N ALA A 97 -10.84 -3.95 -2.36
CA ALA A 97 -12.12 -3.70 -3.01
C ALA A 97 -13.12 -2.98 -2.09
N SER A 98 -13.16 -3.32 -0.79
CA SER A 98 -14.06 -2.66 0.17
C SER A 98 -13.63 -1.23 0.50
N ASP A 99 -12.32 -0.96 0.52
CA ASP A 99 -11.80 0.38 0.73
C ASP A 99 -12.18 1.29 -0.44
N GLU A 100 -11.98 0.81 -1.67
CA GLU A 100 -12.31 1.55 -2.88
C GLU A 100 -13.84 1.77 -3.02
N PHE A 101 -14.64 0.78 -2.64
CA PHE A 101 -16.08 0.94 -2.53
C PHE A 101 -16.47 2.02 -1.52
N HIS A 102 -15.78 2.08 -0.39
CA HIS A 102 -15.99 3.13 0.61
C HIS A 102 -15.63 4.52 0.06
N GLN A 103 -14.58 4.63 -0.75
CA GLN A 103 -14.17 5.90 -1.35
C GLN A 103 -15.22 6.52 -2.27
N LEU A 104 -16.13 5.73 -2.85
CA LEU A 104 -17.27 6.24 -3.64
C LEU A 104 -18.20 7.16 -2.82
N PHE A 105 -18.19 7.04 -1.51
CA PHE A 105 -19.03 7.84 -0.60
C PHE A 105 -18.27 9.02 0.01
N VAL A 106 -17.00 9.21 -0.32
CA VAL A 106 -16.17 10.31 0.19
C VAL A 106 -16.16 11.46 -0.83
N ALA A 107 -16.54 12.66 -0.38
CA ALA A 107 -16.57 13.84 -1.24
C ALA A 107 -15.18 14.14 -1.84
N GLY A 108 -15.14 14.38 -3.16
CA GLY A 108 -13.91 14.68 -3.89
C GLY A 108 -13.04 13.45 -4.22
N ARG A 109 -13.55 12.21 -4.01
CA ARG A 109 -12.89 10.98 -4.43
C ARG A 109 -13.73 10.20 -5.44
N SER A 110 -13.06 9.58 -6.39
CA SER A 110 -13.64 8.63 -7.33
C SER A 110 -13.09 7.23 -7.01
N GLY A 111 -13.97 6.23 -6.95
CA GLY A 111 -13.54 4.83 -6.85
C GLY A 111 -12.92 4.36 -8.17
N GLU A 112 -11.68 3.92 -8.15
CA GLU A 112 -10.95 3.46 -9.33
C GLU A 112 -10.48 2.02 -9.16
N ILE A 113 -10.86 1.12 -10.08
CA ILE A 113 -10.35 -0.26 -10.11
C ILE A 113 -8.81 -0.29 -10.14
N ARG A 114 -8.19 0.73 -10.71
CA ARG A 114 -6.73 0.91 -10.75
C ARG A 114 -6.13 1.00 -9.36
N ASP A 115 -6.79 1.67 -8.43
CA ASP A 115 -6.30 1.84 -7.06
C ASP A 115 -6.44 0.50 -6.28
N VAL A 116 -7.51 -0.28 -6.50
CA VAL A 116 -7.61 -1.67 -6.00
C VAL A 116 -6.41 -2.51 -6.47
N CYS A 117 -6.02 -2.38 -7.74
CA CYS A 117 -4.87 -3.12 -8.27
C CYS A 117 -3.56 -2.72 -7.60
N ILE A 118 -3.33 -1.42 -7.37
CA ILE A 118 -2.12 -0.91 -6.71
C ILE A 118 -2.02 -1.44 -5.28
N ASP A 119 -3.10 -1.36 -4.53
CA ASP A 119 -3.21 -1.81 -3.15
C ASP A 119 -2.99 -3.33 -3.04
N PHE A 120 -3.63 -4.08 -3.93
CA PHE A 120 -3.46 -5.52 -3.99
C PHE A 120 -2.03 -5.93 -4.39
N CYS A 121 -1.39 -5.21 -5.31
CA CYS A 121 0.01 -5.43 -5.67
C CYS A 121 0.95 -5.22 -4.48
N GLY A 122 0.72 -4.18 -3.64
CA GLY A 122 1.46 -3.99 -2.39
C GLY A 122 1.35 -5.20 -1.46
N SER A 123 0.12 -5.68 -1.26
CA SER A 123 -0.14 -6.87 -0.44
C SER A 123 0.54 -8.13 -0.99
N LEU A 124 0.43 -8.37 -2.30
CA LEU A 124 1.04 -9.53 -2.95
C LEU A 124 2.56 -9.51 -2.87
N LEU A 125 3.18 -8.34 -2.99
CA LEU A 125 4.63 -8.19 -2.83
C LEU A 125 5.07 -8.67 -1.44
N ALA A 126 4.43 -8.18 -0.39
CA ALA A 126 4.77 -8.56 0.98
C ALA A 126 4.51 -10.05 1.26
N ILE A 127 3.38 -10.59 0.83
CA ILE A 127 3.04 -12.02 0.95
C ILE A 127 4.10 -12.87 0.24
N THR A 128 4.50 -12.50 -0.97
CA THR A 128 5.48 -13.24 -1.78
C THR A 128 6.86 -13.23 -1.12
N VAL A 129 7.34 -12.08 -0.68
CA VAL A 129 8.63 -11.94 0.02
C VAL A 129 8.65 -12.80 1.28
N LEU A 130 7.63 -12.69 2.13
CA LEU A 130 7.54 -13.48 3.36
C LEU A 130 7.38 -14.98 3.08
N ALA A 131 6.67 -15.36 2.03
CA ALA A 131 6.52 -16.74 1.62
C ALA A 131 7.87 -17.36 1.18
N ILE A 132 8.68 -16.61 0.45
CA ILE A 132 10.03 -17.03 0.04
C ILE A 132 10.93 -17.13 1.27
N LEU A 133 10.99 -16.10 2.10
CA LEU A 133 11.82 -16.07 3.31
C LEU A 133 11.49 -17.23 4.26
N SER A 134 10.20 -17.48 4.50
CA SER A 134 9.77 -18.57 5.41
C SER A 134 10.16 -19.96 4.91
N ARG A 135 10.19 -20.16 3.60
CA ARG A 135 10.66 -21.41 2.99
C ARG A 135 12.17 -21.56 3.07
N SER A 136 12.91 -20.48 2.80
CA SER A 136 14.37 -20.45 2.85
C SER A 136 14.87 -20.75 4.27
N ILE A 137 14.30 -20.11 5.28
CA ILE A 137 14.63 -20.34 6.69
C ILE A 137 14.38 -21.81 7.07
N LYS A 138 13.22 -22.38 6.70
CA LYS A 138 12.93 -23.79 6.99
C LYS A 138 13.91 -24.73 6.30
N ARG A 139 14.35 -24.43 5.09
CA ARG A 139 15.32 -25.22 4.34
C ARG A 139 16.69 -25.19 5.00
N ILE A 140 17.17 -24.01 5.40
CA ILE A 140 18.45 -23.81 6.10
C ILE A 140 18.43 -24.59 7.44
N TYR A 141 17.37 -24.42 8.24
CA TYR A 141 17.23 -25.11 9.51
C TYR A 141 17.25 -26.64 9.36
N LYS A 142 16.62 -27.17 8.30
CA LYS A 142 16.66 -28.60 8.01
C LYS A 142 18.07 -29.09 7.70
N ILE A 143 18.84 -28.33 6.90
CA ILE A 143 20.21 -28.68 6.52
C ILE A 143 21.12 -28.73 7.76
N ILE A 144 21.05 -27.71 8.63
CA ILE A 144 21.85 -27.65 9.86
C ILE A 144 21.54 -28.86 10.74
N ARG A 145 20.26 -29.18 10.95
CA ARG A 145 19.83 -30.27 11.82
C ARG A 145 20.20 -31.66 11.29
N THR A 146 20.48 -31.83 10.02
CA THR A 146 20.90 -33.10 9.42
C THR A 146 22.43 -33.23 9.34
N ALA A 147 23.17 -32.17 9.68
CA ALA A 147 24.63 -32.17 9.71
C ALA A 147 25.22 -32.52 11.11
N ASP A 148 24.36 -32.43 12.13
CA ASP A 148 24.64 -32.93 13.51
C ASP A 148 24.17 -34.39 13.68
#